data_e9a6c9f92b932937a50fb8f864bcc14b
#
_entry.id   e9a6c9f92b932937a50fb8f864bcc14b
#
_cell.length_a   1.000
_cell.length_b   1.000
_cell.length_c   1.000
_cell.angle_alpha   90.00
_cell.angle_beta   90.00
_cell.angle_gamma   90.00
#
_symmetry.space_group_name_H-M   'P 1'
#
loop_
_entity.id
_entity.type
_entity.pdbx_description
1 polymer ?
#
loop_
_entity_poly.entity_id
_entity_poly.type
_entity_poly.pdbx_seq_one_letter_code
_entity_poly.pdbx_strand_id
1 'polypeptide(L)'
;MVVEHTIDVFERNQHIDEIAIVSNPALVADFENIVLRNKWRKVKKILKGGAERYYSSLSAITAYQNEDANLIFHDAVRPLVSQRIIDDVVKALDTHRAVNVAVPSADTIIEVDGDFITNIPDRSRLRRGQTPQAFDRQLISDAYDKALKDPNFRTTDDCGVVRTYLPEEPIFVVRGEESNMKLTYREDTYMMDKLFQLKSTEPNDVQIGAESFCGKVAVVFGGSYGIGKNIVEMLEQSGAHVHSFSRSATHTDVGDDNQVALALSAVEQKEGHIDYVINTAGVLNREPLASMDYDTI
;
A
#
# COMPACT_ATOMS: atom_id res chain seq x y z
N MET A 1 4.88 6.07 -7.73
CA MET A 1 4.09 7.20 -7.14
C MET A 1 3.20 6.66 -6.04
N VAL A 2 2.79 7.49 -5.06
CA VAL A 2 1.92 7.03 -3.94
C VAL A 2 0.66 6.32 -4.45
N VAL A 3 -0.02 6.90 -5.43
CA VAL A 3 -1.24 6.33 -6.00
C VAL A 3 -1.03 4.94 -6.64
N GLU A 4 0.14 4.66 -7.17
CA GLU A 4 0.44 3.34 -7.76
C GLU A 4 0.42 2.25 -6.69
N HIS A 5 1.00 2.52 -5.52
CA HIS A 5 0.93 1.59 -4.39
C HIS A 5 -0.51 1.36 -3.93
N THR A 6 -1.33 2.43 -3.90
CA THR A 6 -2.74 2.31 -3.54
C THR A 6 -3.49 1.43 -4.54
N ILE A 7 -3.34 1.68 -5.85
CA ILE A 7 -4.01 0.90 -6.89
C ILE A 7 -3.56 -0.56 -6.85
N ASP A 8 -2.24 -0.82 -6.66
CA ASP A 8 -1.69 -2.18 -6.58
C ASP A 8 -2.33 -3.03 -5.49
N VAL A 9 -2.69 -2.43 -4.34
CA VAL A 9 -3.34 -3.16 -3.24
C VAL A 9 -4.72 -3.67 -3.69
N PHE A 10 -5.51 -2.84 -4.36
CA PHE A 10 -6.83 -3.21 -4.88
C PHE A 10 -6.73 -4.12 -6.11
N GLU A 11 -5.75 -3.89 -7.00
CA GLU A 11 -5.52 -4.74 -8.17
C GLU A 11 -5.25 -6.20 -7.78
N ARG A 12 -4.51 -6.42 -6.68
CA ARG A 12 -4.17 -7.76 -6.16
C ARG A 12 -5.28 -8.42 -5.36
N ASN A 13 -6.28 -7.66 -4.88
CA ASN A 13 -7.34 -8.22 -4.06
C ASN A 13 -8.34 -9.02 -4.91
N GLN A 14 -8.60 -10.28 -4.54
CA GLN A 14 -9.44 -11.18 -5.31
C GLN A 14 -10.94 -10.82 -5.31
N HIS A 15 -11.38 -10.01 -4.36
CA HIS A 15 -12.78 -9.60 -4.20
C HIS A 15 -13.11 -8.26 -4.88
N ILE A 16 -12.13 -7.62 -5.50
CA ILE A 16 -12.33 -6.40 -6.28
C ILE A 16 -12.39 -6.78 -7.76
N ASP A 17 -13.51 -6.48 -8.40
CA ASP A 17 -13.74 -6.78 -9.81
C ASP A 17 -13.19 -5.70 -10.73
N GLU A 18 -13.43 -4.43 -10.39
CA GLU A 18 -13.10 -3.27 -11.21
C GLU A 18 -12.59 -2.10 -10.36
N ILE A 19 -11.69 -1.31 -10.93
CA ILE A 19 -11.17 -0.09 -10.34
C ILE A 19 -11.48 1.08 -11.27
N ALA A 20 -12.10 2.13 -10.72
CA ALA A 20 -12.23 3.42 -11.36
C ALA A 20 -11.33 4.44 -10.68
N ILE A 21 -10.51 5.13 -11.45
CA ILE A 21 -9.68 6.24 -10.96
C ILE A 21 -10.43 7.53 -11.21
N VAL A 22 -10.71 8.29 -10.14
CA VAL A 22 -11.30 9.63 -10.27
C VAL A 22 -10.24 10.67 -10.00
N SER A 23 -9.91 11.49 -10.99
CA SER A 23 -8.80 12.43 -10.91
C SER A 23 -9.17 13.82 -11.40
N ASN A 24 -8.28 14.78 -11.13
CA ASN A 24 -8.35 16.09 -11.77
C ASN A 24 -8.36 15.90 -13.30
N PRO A 25 -9.25 16.57 -14.04
CA PRO A 25 -9.31 16.48 -15.49
C PRO A 25 -7.98 16.71 -16.22
N ALA A 26 -7.10 17.56 -15.66
CA ALA A 26 -5.79 17.84 -16.22
C ALA A 26 -4.80 16.66 -16.14
N LEU A 27 -5.07 15.67 -15.26
CA LEU A 27 -4.19 14.53 -15.01
C LEU A 27 -4.68 13.22 -15.66
N VAL A 28 -5.78 13.24 -16.39
CA VAL A 28 -6.36 12.03 -16.99
C VAL A 28 -5.36 11.32 -17.90
N ALA A 29 -4.67 12.08 -18.79
CA ALA A 29 -3.67 11.51 -19.68
C ALA A 29 -2.46 10.91 -18.93
N ASP A 30 -2.07 11.50 -17.81
CA ASP A 30 -1.00 10.96 -16.98
C ASP A 30 -1.41 9.62 -16.35
N PHE A 31 -2.67 9.52 -15.89
CA PHE A 31 -3.20 8.26 -15.34
C PHE A 31 -3.35 7.18 -16.42
N GLU A 32 -3.74 7.53 -17.65
CA GLU A 32 -3.77 6.58 -18.78
C GLU A 32 -2.38 5.97 -19.01
N ASN A 33 -1.33 6.81 -19.02
CA ASN A 33 0.05 6.36 -19.15
C ASN A 33 0.51 5.48 -17.98
N ILE A 34 0.13 5.84 -16.74
CA ILE A 34 0.46 5.07 -15.54
C ILE A 34 -0.22 3.69 -15.59
N VAL A 35 -1.49 3.62 -15.97
CA VAL A 35 -2.24 2.36 -16.12
C VAL A 35 -1.58 1.44 -17.14
N LEU A 36 -1.23 1.98 -18.31
CA LEU A 36 -0.56 1.22 -19.36
C LEU A 36 0.80 0.69 -18.92
N ARG A 37 1.61 1.50 -18.23
CA ARG A 37 2.93 1.12 -17.73
C ARG A 37 2.85 -0.01 -16.71
N ASN A 38 1.90 0.06 -15.78
CA ASN A 38 1.76 -0.94 -14.72
C ASN A 38 0.98 -2.19 -15.17
N LYS A 39 0.37 -2.16 -16.36
CA LYS A 39 -0.40 -3.28 -16.93
C LYS A 39 -1.55 -3.76 -16.02
N TRP A 40 -2.16 -2.85 -15.26
CA TRP A 40 -3.31 -3.19 -14.39
C TRP A 40 -4.50 -3.65 -15.23
N ARG A 41 -5.13 -4.73 -14.77
CA ARG A 41 -6.23 -5.37 -15.49
C ARG A 41 -7.60 -4.93 -14.99
N LYS A 42 -7.68 -4.53 -13.71
CA LYS A 42 -8.93 -4.12 -13.06
C LYS A 42 -9.23 -2.64 -13.25
N VAL A 43 -8.25 -1.81 -13.60
CA VAL A 43 -8.50 -0.40 -13.90
C VAL A 43 -9.21 -0.29 -15.25
N LYS A 44 -10.53 -0.02 -15.21
CA LYS A 44 -11.40 0.07 -16.41
C LYS A 44 -11.82 1.48 -16.76
N LYS A 45 -11.89 2.37 -15.78
CA LYS A 45 -12.39 3.73 -15.99
C LYS A 45 -11.44 4.74 -15.37
N ILE A 46 -11.19 5.83 -16.10
CA ILE A 46 -10.52 7.02 -15.57
C ILE A 46 -11.53 8.15 -15.71
N LEU A 47 -12.05 8.59 -14.58
CA LEU A 47 -13.15 9.53 -14.46
C LEU A 47 -12.63 10.92 -14.08
N LYS A 48 -13.34 11.94 -14.51
CA LYS A 48 -13.07 13.33 -14.14
C LYS A 48 -13.71 13.64 -12.79
N GLY A 49 -12.92 14.05 -11.83
CA GLY A 49 -13.39 14.64 -10.58
C GLY A 49 -13.82 16.09 -10.76
N GLY A 50 -14.41 16.66 -9.72
CA GLY A 50 -14.84 18.04 -9.71
C GLY A 50 -14.05 18.93 -8.73
N ALA A 51 -14.56 20.14 -8.49
CA ALA A 51 -13.92 21.14 -7.63
C ALA A 51 -13.90 20.72 -6.14
N GLU A 52 -14.89 19.94 -5.70
CA GLU A 52 -15.00 19.44 -4.34
C GLU A 52 -15.01 17.91 -4.32
N ARG A 53 -14.68 17.32 -3.16
CA ARG A 53 -14.55 15.87 -3.00
C ARG A 53 -15.81 15.11 -3.43
N TYR A 54 -16.98 15.61 -3.05
CA TYR A 54 -18.25 14.93 -3.36
C TYR A 54 -18.54 14.84 -4.87
N TYR A 55 -18.06 15.77 -5.70
CA TYR A 55 -18.17 15.65 -7.16
C TYR A 55 -17.40 14.44 -7.69
N SER A 56 -16.30 14.07 -7.05
CA SER A 56 -15.59 12.85 -7.42
C SER A 56 -16.39 11.61 -7.07
N SER A 57 -17.06 11.58 -5.91
CA SER A 57 -17.97 10.49 -5.53
C SER A 57 -19.15 10.39 -6.51
N LEU A 58 -19.77 11.51 -6.86
CA LEU A 58 -20.85 11.57 -7.85
C LEU A 58 -20.41 11.07 -9.23
N SER A 59 -19.21 11.41 -9.67
CA SER A 59 -18.66 10.93 -10.95
C SER A 59 -18.59 9.40 -10.97
N ALA A 60 -18.13 8.79 -9.86
CA ALA A 60 -18.09 7.34 -9.73
C ALA A 60 -19.51 6.74 -9.66
N ILE A 61 -20.40 7.27 -8.83
CA ILE A 61 -21.80 6.79 -8.72
C ILE A 61 -22.50 6.82 -10.09
N THR A 62 -22.33 7.91 -10.83
CA THR A 62 -22.93 8.07 -12.17
C THR A 62 -22.34 7.07 -13.17
N ALA A 63 -21.03 6.81 -13.11
CA ALA A 63 -20.37 5.88 -14.02
C ALA A 63 -20.83 4.43 -13.86
N TYR A 64 -21.42 4.08 -12.71
CA TYR A 64 -21.96 2.75 -12.38
C TYR A 64 -23.49 2.74 -12.16
N GLN A 65 -24.22 3.77 -12.60
CA GLN A 65 -25.65 3.94 -12.33
C GLN A 65 -26.55 2.80 -12.80
N ASN A 66 -26.13 2.05 -13.81
CA ASN A 66 -26.88 0.94 -14.39
C ASN A 66 -26.39 -0.44 -13.93
N GLU A 67 -25.49 -0.48 -12.97
CA GLU A 67 -24.88 -1.72 -12.48
C GLU A 67 -25.43 -2.07 -11.10
N ASP A 68 -25.66 -3.34 -10.85
CA ASP A 68 -25.92 -3.88 -9.52
C ASP A 68 -24.57 -4.18 -8.88
N ALA A 69 -24.06 -3.23 -8.08
CA ALA A 69 -22.72 -3.26 -7.58
C ALA A 69 -22.60 -2.61 -6.19
N ASN A 70 -21.58 -3.00 -5.46
CA ASN A 70 -21.11 -2.27 -4.30
C ASN A 70 -19.99 -1.31 -4.72
N LEU A 71 -20.05 -0.07 -4.26
CA LEU A 71 -19.03 0.95 -4.53
C LEU A 71 -18.13 1.12 -3.29
N ILE A 72 -16.84 0.99 -3.50
CA ILE A 72 -15.81 1.16 -2.46
C ILE A 72 -15.00 2.41 -2.77
N PHE A 73 -15.19 3.46 -1.97
CA PHE A 73 -14.46 4.72 -2.11
C PHE A 73 -13.20 4.69 -1.26
N HIS A 74 -12.06 4.98 -1.88
CA HIS A 74 -10.78 4.99 -1.17
C HIS A 74 -9.92 6.20 -1.53
N ASP A 75 -9.28 6.79 -0.53
CA ASP A 75 -8.34 7.89 -0.73
C ASP A 75 -7.07 7.38 -1.43
N ALA A 76 -6.75 7.91 -2.61
CA ALA A 76 -5.55 7.55 -3.37
C ALA A 76 -4.23 7.76 -2.58
N VAL A 77 -4.28 8.54 -1.52
CA VAL A 77 -3.16 8.86 -0.63
C VAL A 77 -3.13 8.03 0.66
N ARG A 78 -3.77 6.84 0.66
CA ARG A 78 -3.67 5.83 1.73
C ARG A 78 -3.09 4.51 1.16
N PRO A 79 -1.82 4.49 0.77
CA PRO A 79 -1.24 3.35 0.05
C PRO A 79 -0.98 2.13 0.94
N LEU A 80 -1.15 2.26 2.26
CA LEU A 80 -0.88 1.20 3.22
C LEU A 80 -2.15 0.48 3.71
N VAL A 81 -3.29 0.66 3.02
CA VAL A 81 -4.47 -0.16 3.27
C VAL A 81 -4.10 -1.65 3.13
N SER A 82 -4.51 -2.48 4.11
CA SER A 82 -4.19 -3.91 4.08
C SER A 82 -5.25 -4.71 3.32
N GLN A 83 -4.86 -5.90 2.83
CA GLN A 83 -5.80 -6.86 2.24
C GLN A 83 -6.90 -7.21 3.25
N ARG A 84 -6.55 -7.39 4.53
CA ARG A 84 -7.51 -7.64 5.61
C ARG A 84 -8.61 -6.59 5.68
N ILE A 85 -8.25 -5.30 5.60
CA ILE A 85 -9.25 -4.21 5.63
C ILE A 85 -10.20 -4.32 4.43
N ILE A 86 -9.69 -4.59 3.23
CA ILE A 86 -10.52 -4.71 2.03
C ILE A 86 -11.44 -5.91 2.16
N ASP A 87 -10.91 -7.07 2.56
CA ASP A 87 -11.67 -8.30 2.72
C ASP A 87 -12.77 -8.17 3.79
N ASP A 88 -12.46 -7.53 4.94
CA ASP A 88 -13.42 -7.26 6.00
C ASP A 88 -14.53 -6.31 5.52
N VAL A 89 -14.21 -5.30 4.69
CA VAL A 89 -15.18 -4.37 4.11
C VAL A 89 -16.09 -5.10 3.12
N VAL A 90 -15.53 -5.90 2.22
CA VAL A 90 -16.32 -6.69 1.26
C VAL A 90 -17.25 -7.65 1.99
N LYS A 91 -16.73 -8.38 2.98
CA LYS A 91 -17.53 -9.30 3.80
C LYS A 91 -18.66 -8.58 4.57
N ALA A 92 -18.41 -7.37 5.06
CA ALA A 92 -19.42 -6.59 5.75
C ALA A 92 -20.58 -6.18 4.80
N LEU A 93 -20.30 -5.96 3.52
CA LEU A 93 -21.32 -5.64 2.51
C LEU A 93 -22.27 -6.81 2.21
N ASP A 94 -21.95 -8.05 2.60
CA ASP A 94 -22.89 -9.17 2.49
C ASP A 94 -24.14 -8.98 3.38
N THR A 95 -24.02 -8.19 4.43
CA THR A 95 -25.09 -8.03 5.44
C THR A 95 -25.42 -6.56 5.75
N HIS A 96 -24.61 -5.62 5.30
CA HIS A 96 -24.77 -4.19 5.54
C HIS A 96 -24.66 -3.41 4.23
N ARG A 97 -25.51 -2.40 4.05
CA ARG A 97 -25.51 -1.57 2.84
C ARG A 97 -24.57 -0.37 2.89
N ALA A 98 -24.06 -0.03 4.06
CA ALA A 98 -23.10 1.04 4.29
C ALA A 98 -22.03 0.61 5.29
N VAL A 99 -20.78 0.79 4.95
CA VAL A 99 -19.61 0.35 5.75
C VAL A 99 -18.58 1.47 5.80
N ASN A 100 -18.05 1.72 6.98
CA ASN A 100 -16.94 2.65 7.21
C ASN A 100 -15.77 1.94 7.88
N VAL A 101 -14.56 2.31 7.53
CA VAL A 101 -13.35 1.87 8.24
C VAL A 101 -12.95 2.92 9.26
N ALA A 102 -12.70 2.51 10.51
CA ALA A 102 -12.28 3.44 11.55
C ALA A 102 -11.36 2.81 12.60
N VAL A 103 -10.54 3.65 13.22
CA VAL A 103 -9.65 3.30 14.34
C VAL A 103 -10.04 4.07 15.59
N PRO A 104 -9.79 3.55 16.82
CA PRO A 104 -9.99 4.31 18.05
C PRO A 104 -9.21 5.63 18.03
N SER A 105 -9.77 6.69 18.62
CA SER A 105 -9.00 7.92 18.81
C SER A 105 -7.98 7.72 19.93
N ALA A 106 -6.70 7.95 19.64
CA ALA A 106 -5.63 7.95 20.65
C ALA A 106 -5.65 9.24 21.48
N ASP A 107 -5.99 10.36 20.84
CA ASP A 107 -6.02 11.68 21.46
C ASP A 107 -7.37 12.00 22.09
N THR A 108 -7.35 12.91 23.06
CA THR A 108 -8.56 13.53 23.60
C THR A 108 -9.10 14.53 22.57
N ILE A 109 -10.33 14.33 22.12
CA ILE A 109 -11.02 15.26 21.23
C ILE A 109 -11.75 16.29 22.08
N ILE A 110 -11.63 17.55 21.70
CA ILE A 110 -12.33 18.68 22.33
C ILE A 110 -13.21 19.37 21.30
N GLU A 111 -14.38 19.82 21.73
CA GLU A 111 -15.22 20.73 20.98
C GLU A 111 -14.95 22.16 21.47
N VAL A 112 -14.83 23.09 20.54
CA VAL A 112 -14.49 24.48 20.87
C VAL A 112 -15.47 25.46 20.22
N ASP A 113 -15.71 26.59 20.90
CA ASP A 113 -16.33 27.79 20.34
C ASP A 113 -15.35 28.94 20.52
N GLY A 114 -14.84 29.46 19.41
CA GLY A 114 -13.68 30.35 19.42
C GLY A 114 -12.47 29.69 20.10
N ASP A 115 -11.96 30.32 21.15
CA ASP A 115 -10.80 29.86 21.92
C ASP A 115 -11.17 29.05 23.18
N PHE A 116 -12.45 28.76 23.38
CA PHE A 116 -12.94 28.12 24.60
C PHE A 116 -13.43 26.70 24.34
N ILE A 117 -13.04 25.75 25.24
CA ILE A 117 -13.54 24.39 25.20
C ILE A 117 -15.00 24.38 25.66
N THR A 118 -15.89 23.84 24.83
CA THR A 118 -17.32 23.71 25.12
C THR A 118 -17.72 22.30 25.54
N ASN A 119 -16.98 21.28 25.05
CA ASN A 119 -17.26 19.89 25.40
C ASN A 119 -16.00 19.02 25.25
N ILE A 120 -15.92 17.95 26.02
CA ILE A 120 -14.91 16.89 25.89
C ILE A 120 -15.67 15.56 25.79
N PRO A 121 -15.92 15.07 24.57
CA PRO A 121 -16.67 13.83 24.38
C PRO A 121 -15.95 12.61 24.97
N ASP A 122 -16.72 11.60 25.39
CA ASP A 122 -16.15 10.33 25.86
C ASP A 122 -15.37 9.63 24.76
N ARG A 123 -14.04 9.59 24.94
CA ARG A 123 -13.10 9.01 23.97
C ARG A 123 -13.40 7.53 23.65
N SER A 124 -13.98 6.77 24.58
CA SER A 124 -14.32 5.36 24.33
C SER A 124 -15.29 5.18 23.17
N ARG A 125 -16.10 6.19 22.89
CA ARG A 125 -17.10 6.23 21.82
C ARG A 125 -16.60 6.87 20.53
N LEU A 126 -15.40 7.44 20.54
CA LEU A 126 -14.85 8.16 19.40
C LEU A 126 -13.92 7.27 18.57
N ARG A 127 -14.06 7.42 17.24
CA ARG A 127 -13.22 6.75 16.25
C ARG A 127 -12.78 7.78 15.21
N ARG A 128 -11.58 7.62 14.70
CA ARG A 128 -11.10 8.37 13.52
C ARG A 128 -11.50 7.60 12.28
N GLY A 129 -12.32 8.21 11.42
CA GLY A 129 -12.72 7.66 10.15
C GLY A 129 -11.53 7.51 9.20
N GLN A 130 -11.48 6.38 8.53
CA GLN A 130 -10.54 6.11 7.45
C GLN A 130 -11.32 5.79 6.17
N THR A 131 -10.61 5.48 5.11
CA THR A 131 -11.15 4.79 3.95
C THR A 131 -10.47 3.42 3.81
N PRO A 132 -11.12 2.41 3.22
CA PRO A 132 -12.33 2.48 2.39
C PRO A 132 -13.61 2.84 3.14
N GLN A 133 -14.52 3.54 2.42
CA GLN A 133 -15.93 3.65 2.74
C GLN A 133 -16.70 2.93 1.65
N ALA A 134 -17.63 2.06 2.00
CA ALA A 134 -18.27 1.20 1.02
C ALA A 134 -19.79 1.21 1.16
N PHE A 135 -20.45 1.13 0.03
CA PHE A 135 -21.90 1.28 -0.04
C PHE A 135 -22.49 0.41 -1.13
N ASP A 136 -23.70 -0.11 -0.87
CA ASP A 136 -24.60 -0.46 -1.94
C ASP A 136 -24.79 0.75 -2.89
N ARG A 137 -24.65 0.53 -4.19
CA ARG A 137 -24.68 1.61 -5.19
C ARG A 137 -25.98 2.40 -5.15
N GLN A 138 -27.13 1.72 -5.00
CA GLN A 138 -28.43 2.41 -4.96
C GLN A 138 -28.58 3.26 -3.70
N LEU A 139 -28.14 2.74 -2.55
CA LEU A 139 -28.16 3.47 -1.29
C LEU A 139 -27.39 4.80 -1.38
N ILE A 140 -26.15 4.77 -1.86
CA ILE A 140 -25.33 5.99 -1.93
C ILE A 140 -25.86 6.96 -2.98
N SER A 141 -26.44 6.46 -4.09
CA SER A 141 -27.11 7.29 -5.07
C SER A 141 -28.31 8.01 -4.46
N ASP A 142 -29.18 7.29 -3.76
CA ASP A 142 -30.37 7.86 -3.11
C ASP A 142 -30.00 8.92 -2.05
N ALA A 143 -28.91 8.70 -1.31
CA ALA A 143 -28.40 9.65 -0.35
C ALA A 143 -27.96 10.96 -1.02
N TYR A 144 -27.19 10.86 -2.10
CA TYR A 144 -26.77 12.04 -2.88
C TYR A 144 -27.91 12.73 -3.60
N ASP A 145 -28.90 12.01 -4.11
CA ASP A 145 -30.08 12.59 -4.74
C ASP A 145 -30.91 13.47 -3.78
N LYS A 146 -30.91 13.10 -2.49
CA LYS A 146 -31.51 13.92 -1.42
C LYS A 146 -30.61 15.09 -1.06
N ALA A 147 -29.30 14.83 -0.88
CA ALA A 147 -28.33 15.83 -0.48
C ALA A 147 -28.23 16.99 -1.48
N LEU A 148 -28.25 16.72 -2.77
CA LEU A 148 -28.17 17.73 -3.83
C LEU A 148 -29.40 18.63 -3.92
N LYS A 149 -30.51 18.28 -3.28
CA LYS A 149 -31.71 19.13 -3.17
C LYS A 149 -31.62 20.10 -1.99
N ASP A 150 -30.69 19.90 -1.07
CA ASP A 150 -30.49 20.76 0.09
C ASP A 150 -29.54 21.92 -0.30
N PRO A 151 -30.00 23.17 -0.28
CA PRO A 151 -29.17 24.33 -0.60
C PRO A 151 -28.02 24.55 0.39
N ASN A 152 -28.08 23.93 1.58
CA ASN A 152 -27.06 23.99 2.61
C ASN A 152 -26.17 22.74 2.63
N PHE A 153 -26.24 21.92 1.60
CA PHE A 153 -25.44 20.68 1.54
C PHE A 153 -23.96 20.95 1.71
N ARG A 154 -23.39 20.30 2.71
CA ARG A 154 -21.95 20.23 2.96
C ARG A 154 -21.62 18.84 3.48
N THR A 155 -20.51 18.31 3.05
CA THR A 155 -20.02 17.01 3.54
C THR A 155 -18.50 16.96 3.56
N THR A 156 -17.97 16.20 4.49
CA THR A 156 -16.54 15.87 4.59
C THR A 156 -16.23 14.50 3.99
N ASP A 157 -17.22 13.59 4.01
CA ASP A 157 -17.09 12.22 3.51
C ASP A 157 -18.44 11.64 3.08
N ASP A 158 -18.41 10.44 2.46
CA ASP A 158 -19.60 9.81 1.90
C ASP A 158 -20.49 9.18 3.00
N CYS A 159 -19.90 8.71 4.10
CA CYS A 159 -20.65 8.24 5.26
C CYS A 159 -21.47 9.37 5.93
N GLY A 160 -20.92 10.59 5.92
CA GLY A 160 -21.64 11.78 6.39
C GLY A 160 -22.89 12.08 5.56
N VAL A 161 -22.83 11.87 4.25
CA VAL A 161 -24.00 12.00 3.35
C VAL A 161 -25.07 10.99 3.72
N VAL A 162 -24.71 9.71 3.83
CA VAL A 162 -25.67 8.66 4.22
C VAL A 162 -26.26 8.96 5.60
N ARG A 163 -25.44 9.31 6.57
CA ARG A 163 -25.91 9.57 7.94
C ARG A 163 -26.89 10.73 8.04
N THR A 164 -26.69 11.76 7.21
CA THR A 164 -27.54 12.98 7.23
C THR A 164 -28.84 12.78 6.46
N TYR A 165 -28.79 12.18 5.28
CA TYR A 165 -29.92 12.14 4.36
C TYR A 165 -30.68 10.81 4.36
N LEU A 166 -30.10 9.76 4.95
CA LEU A 166 -30.72 8.46 5.19
C LEU A 166 -30.47 8.02 6.65
N PRO A 167 -30.99 8.77 7.66
CA PRO A 167 -30.62 8.57 9.07
C PRO A 167 -31.01 7.19 9.63
N GLU A 168 -31.98 6.52 9.02
CA GLU A 168 -32.42 5.17 9.41
C GLU A 168 -31.48 4.06 8.90
N GLU A 169 -30.60 4.38 7.95
CA GLU A 169 -29.68 3.39 7.42
C GLU A 169 -28.45 3.27 8.36
N PRO A 170 -28.20 2.09 8.94
CA PRO A 170 -27.06 1.90 9.79
C PRO A 170 -25.77 1.83 8.99
N ILE A 171 -24.71 2.49 9.48
CA ILE A 171 -23.36 2.40 8.91
C ILE A 171 -22.55 1.47 9.79
N PHE A 172 -22.15 0.31 9.25
CA PHE A 172 -21.32 -0.65 9.95
C PHE A 172 -19.87 -0.18 10.02
N VAL A 173 -19.20 -0.42 11.15
CA VAL A 173 -17.80 0.01 11.32
C VAL A 173 -16.87 -1.20 11.31
N VAL A 174 -16.03 -1.28 10.28
CA VAL A 174 -14.91 -2.20 10.19
C VAL A 174 -13.70 -1.61 10.92
N ARG A 175 -12.97 -2.45 11.65
CA ARG A 175 -11.75 -2.03 12.34
C ARG A 175 -10.63 -1.75 11.35
N GLY A 176 -10.18 -0.49 11.33
CA GLY A 176 -9.01 -0.05 10.56
C GLY A 176 -7.68 -0.39 11.22
N GLU A 177 -6.63 0.19 10.67
CA GLU A 177 -5.24 0.06 11.15
C GLU A 177 -4.60 1.45 11.22
N GLU A 178 -3.75 1.68 12.23
CA GLU A 178 -3.01 2.94 12.34
C GLU A 178 -2.10 3.18 11.12
N SER A 179 -1.54 2.10 10.56
CA SER A 179 -0.74 2.15 9.34
C SER A 179 -1.50 2.62 8.10
N ASN A 180 -2.85 2.50 8.08
CA ASN A 180 -3.70 3.00 6.99
C ASN A 180 -3.90 4.52 7.11
N MET A 181 -2.82 5.25 7.34
CA MET A 181 -2.80 6.69 7.47
C MET A 181 -3.00 7.40 6.12
N LYS A 182 -3.54 8.61 6.16
CA LYS A 182 -3.67 9.50 5.00
C LYS A 182 -2.43 10.37 4.89
N LEU A 183 -1.79 10.37 3.74
CA LEU A 183 -0.71 11.30 3.43
C LEU A 183 -1.33 12.69 3.20
N THR A 184 -1.26 13.56 4.19
CA THR A 184 -1.88 14.89 4.18
C THR A 184 -0.83 15.99 4.21
N TYR A 185 0.22 15.82 4.99
CA TYR A 185 1.31 16.78 5.17
C TYR A 185 2.62 16.23 4.61
N ARG A 186 3.57 17.12 4.37
CA ARG A 186 4.89 16.72 3.84
C ARG A 186 5.63 15.78 4.80
N GLU A 187 5.47 16.00 6.09
CA GLU A 187 6.08 15.20 7.16
C GLU A 187 5.59 13.74 7.14
N ASP A 188 4.36 13.51 6.70
CA ASP A 188 3.78 12.16 6.60
C ASP A 188 4.56 11.28 5.62
N THR A 189 5.30 11.87 4.67
CA THR A 189 6.12 11.11 3.71
C THR A 189 7.22 10.33 4.39
N TYR A 190 7.86 10.90 5.41
CA TYR A 190 8.91 10.21 6.17
C TYR A 190 8.36 9.06 6.99
N MET A 191 7.20 9.27 7.62
CA MET A 191 6.53 8.21 8.38
C MET A 191 6.05 7.10 7.45
N MET A 192 5.49 7.45 6.31
CA MET A 192 5.04 6.51 5.30
C MET A 192 6.19 5.65 4.76
N ASP A 193 7.35 6.26 4.48
CA ASP A 193 8.53 5.53 4.02
C ASP A 193 8.99 4.50 5.05
N LYS A 194 9.01 4.86 6.34
CA LYS A 194 9.32 3.92 7.41
C LYS A 194 8.32 2.78 7.54
N LEU A 195 7.02 3.07 7.38
CA LEU A 195 5.98 2.04 7.39
C LEU A 195 6.11 1.09 6.18
N PHE A 196 6.48 1.59 5.00
CA PHE A 196 6.80 0.73 3.85
C PHE A 196 8.01 -0.16 4.12
N GLN A 197 9.08 0.39 4.71
CA GLN A 197 10.26 -0.38 5.10
C GLN A 197 9.91 -1.50 6.10
N LEU A 198 9.09 -1.21 7.11
CA LEU A 198 8.62 -2.20 8.08
C LEU A 198 7.80 -3.31 7.42
N LYS A 199 6.87 -2.96 6.53
CA LYS A 199 6.09 -3.95 5.77
C LYS A 199 6.96 -4.82 4.86
N SER A 200 8.02 -4.27 4.29
CA SER A 200 8.94 -5.05 3.44
C SER A 200 9.86 -5.98 4.24
N THR A 201 10.02 -5.72 5.55
CA THR A 201 10.79 -6.58 6.47
C THR A 201 9.91 -7.61 7.20
N GLU A 202 8.59 -7.46 7.18
CA GLU A 202 7.72 -8.56 7.60
C GLU A 202 7.93 -9.71 6.62
N PRO A 203 8.32 -10.91 7.10
CA PRO A 203 8.37 -12.06 6.22
C PRO A 203 6.98 -12.19 5.62
N ASN A 204 6.88 -12.03 4.30
CA ASN A 204 5.68 -12.51 3.64
C ASN A 204 5.56 -13.97 4.09
N ASP A 205 4.44 -14.35 4.70
CA ASP A 205 4.02 -15.73 4.92
C ASP A 205 3.70 -16.44 3.56
N VAL A 206 4.43 -16.09 2.53
CA VAL A 206 4.65 -16.99 1.43
C VAL A 206 5.51 -18.09 2.07
N GLN A 207 4.90 -19.20 2.42
CA GLN A 207 5.64 -20.44 2.58
C GLN A 207 6.32 -20.67 1.22
N ILE A 208 7.50 -20.06 1.07
CA ILE A 208 8.44 -20.43 0.02
C ILE A 208 8.87 -21.82 0.47
N GLY A 209 8.17 -22.84 0.00
CA GLY A 209 8.58 -24.20 0.23
C GLY A 209 10.03 -24.34 -0.24
N ALA A 210 10.84 -25.11 0.45
CA ALA A 210 12.21 -25.41 0.04
C ALA A 210 12.29 -25.82 -1.45
N GLU A 211 11.22 -26.37 -1.99
CA GLU A 211 11.04 -26.73 -3.40
C GLU A 211 11.09 -25.52 -4.37
N SER A 212 10.87 -24.29 -3.90
CA SER A 212 10.89 -23.08 -4.75
C SER A 212 12.28 -22.76 -5.31
N PHE A 213 13.34 -23.24 -4.67
CA PHE A 213 14.73 -22.99 -5.09
C PHE A 213 15.35 -24.20 -5.81
N CYS A 214 14.66 -25.33 -5.88
CA CYS A 214 15.15 -26.54 -6.54
C CYS A 214 15.48 -26.24 -8.03
N GLY A 215 16.73 -26.51 -8.42
CA GLY A 215 17.22 -26.27 -9.78
C GLY A 215 17.42 -24.79 -10.15
N LYS A 216 17.27 -23.87 -9.20
CA LYS A 216 17.57 -22.44 -9.41
C LYS A 216 19.06 -22.14 -9.25
N VAL A 217 19.57 -21.20 -10.03
CA VAL A 217 20.96 -20.77 -9.98
C VAL A 217 21.05 -19.46 -9.16
N ALA A 218 21.83 -19.51 -8.07
CA ALA A 218 22.02 -18.37 -7.17
C ALA A 218 23.51 -17.99 -7.08
N VAL A 219 23.81 -16.70 -7.17
CA VAL A 219 25.12 -16.13 -6.89
C VAL A 219 25.07 -15.38 -5.59
N VAL A 220 25.97 -15.71 -4.64
CA VAL A 220 26.05 -15.06 -3.32
C VAL A 220 27.42 -14.41 -3.14
N PHE A 221 27.45 -13.09 -3.14
CA PHE A 221 28.64 -12.33 -2.75
C PHE A 221 28.68 -12.19 -1.22
N GLY A 222 29.82 -12.49 -0.60
CA GLY A 222 29.98 -12.50 0.85
C GLY A 222 29.57 -13.80 1.54
N GLY A 223 29.42 -14.90 0.78
CA GLY A 223 28.93 -16.19 1.29
C GLY A 223 29.90 -17.03 2.12
N SER A 224 31.10 -16.52 2.48
CA SER A 224 32.13 -17.30 3.17
C SER A 224 31.91 -17.41 4.68
N TYR A 225 31.18 -16.48 5.33
CA TYR A 225 30.86 -16.51 6.75
C TYR A 225 29.61 -15.71 7.09
N GLY A 226 29.13 -15.82 8.36
CA GLY A 226 28.01 -15.05 8.89
C GLY A 226 26.71 -15.26 8.12
N ILE A 227 25.98 -14.19 7.85
CA ILE A 227 24.67 -14.22 7.19
C ILE A 227 24.79 -14.84 5.78
N GLY A 228 25.80 -14.45 5.02
CA GLY A 228 25.98 -14.98 3.66
C GLY A 228 26.20 -16.49 3.62
N LYS A 229 26.97 -17.02 4.57
CA LYS A 229 27.19 -18.46 4.69
C LYS A 229 25.89 -19.21 4.99
N ASN A 230 25.07 -18.71 5.91
CA ASN A 230 23.78 -19.32 6.22
C ASN A 230 22.84 -19.29 5.02
N ILE A 231 22.84 -18.21 4.23
CA ILE A 231 22.05 -18.14 3.00
C ILE A 231 22.51 -19.19 1.98
N VAL A 232 23.83 -19.35 1.80
CA VAL A 232 24.40 -20.40 0.92
C VAL A 232 23.92 -21.77 1.37
N GLU A 233 24.09 -22.11 2.65
CA GLU A 233 23.68 -23.41 3.20
C GLU A 233 22.17 -23.67 3.04
N MET A 234 21.33 -22.66 3.28
CA MET A 234 19.87 -22.80 3.10
C MET A 234 19.47 -23.02 1.65
N LEU A 235 20.07 -22.29 0.72
CA LEU A 235 19.81 -22.42 -0.71
C LEU A 235 20.24 -23.81 -1.24
N GLU A 236 21.44 -24.28 -0.84
CA GLU A 236 21.94 -25.62 -1.19
C GLU A 236 21.01 -26.71 -0.64
N GLN A 237 20.58 -26.60 0.63
CA GLN A 237 19.62 -27.53 1.23
C GLN A 237 18.26 -27.52 0.50
N SER A 238 17.91 -26.42 -0.13
CA SER A 238 16.68 -26.28 -0.93
C SER A 238 16.85 -26.75 -2.38
N GLY A 239 18.02 -27.31 -2.74
CA GLY A 239 18.31 -27.84 -4.06
C GLY A 239 18.69 -26.82 -5.12
N ALA A 240 19.10 -25.61 -4.72
CA ALA A 240 19.63 -24.61 -5.63
C ALA A 240 21.11 -24.90 -5.99
N HIS A 241 21.51 -24.47 -7.20
CA HIS A 241 22.92 -24.43 -7.61
C HIS A 241 23.53 -23.09 -7.13
N VAL A 242 24.33 -23.14 -6.07
CA VAL A 242 24.84 -21.93 -5.42
C VAL A 242 26.30 -21.69 -5.79
N HIS A 243 26.60 -20.47 -6.25
CA HIS A 243 27.95 -19.98 -6.50
C HIS A 243 28.28 -18.85 -5.52
N SER A 244 29.22 -19.10 -4.60
CA SER A 244 29.61 -18.17 -3.55
C SER A 244 30.94 -17.50 -3.88
N PHE A 245 30.96 -16.16 -3.79
CA PHE A 245 32.15 -15.34 -4.02
C PHE A 245 32.47 -14.47 -2.81
N SER A 246 33.75 -14.36 -2.48
CA SER A 246 34.22 -13.52 -1.37
C SER A 246 35.70 -13.15 -1.54
N ARG A 247 36.14 -12.10 -0.84
CA ARG A 247 37.57 -11.73 -0.84
C ARG A 247 38.45 -12.82 -0.26
N SER A 248 38.00 -13.53 0.79
CA SER A 248 38.75 -14.55 1.49
C SER A 248 38.85 -15.88 0.75
N ALA A 249 37.79 -16.31 0.08
CA ALA A 249 37.73 -17.64 -0.54
C ALA A 249 37.99 -17.64 -2.05
N THR A 250 37.51 -16.62 -2.76
CA THR A 250 37.58 -16.57 -4.24
C THR A 250 38.34 -15.32 -4.75
N HIS A 251 38.88 -14.53 -3.83
CA HIS A 251 39.58 -13.27 -4.15
C HIS A 251 38.73 -12.29 -4.97
N THR A 252 37.40 -12.30 -4.73
CA THR A 252 36.45 -11.42 -5.43
C THR A 252 36.09 -10.25 -4.51
N ASP A 253 36.43 -9.03 -4.93
CA ASP A 253 36.06 -7.80 -4.26
C ASP A 253 34.81 -7.21 -4.91
N VAL A 254 33.73 -7.03 -4.14
CA VAL A 254 32.46 -6.43 -4.62
C VAL A 254 32.56 -4.92 -4.86
N GLY A 255 33.64 -4.27 -4.38
CA GLY A 255 33.96 -2.89 -4.70
C GLY A 255 34.63 -2.72 -6.07
N ASP A 256 34.96 -3.81 -6.76
CA ASP A 256 35.54 -3.81 -8.10
C ASP A 256 34.52 -4.37 -9.10
N ASP A 257 33.92 -3.50 -9.90
CA ASP A 257 32.90 -3.85 -10.89
C ASP A 257 33.39 -4.90 -11.92
N ASN A 258 34.69 -4.89 -12.24
CA ASN A 258 35.26 -5.86 -13.19
C ASN A 258 35.30 -7.27 -12.57
N GLN A 259 35.64 -7.38 -11.28
CA GLN A 259 35.65 -8.67 -10.61
C GLN A 259 34.25 -9.21 -10.43
N VAL A 260 33.27 -8.36 -10.12
CA VAL A 260 31.84 -8.73 -10.07
C VAL A 260 31.38 -9.22 -11.44
N ALA A 261 31.66 -8.48 -12.50
CA ALA A 261 31.27 -8.85 -13.87
C ALA A 261 31.91 -10.19 -14.31
N LEU A 262 33.18 -10.43 -13.99
CA LEU A 262 33.85 -11.69 -14.27
C LEU A 262 33.23 -12.87 -13.52
N ALA A 263 32.88 -12.67 -12.24
CA ALA A 263 32.23 -13.70 -11.42
C ALA A 263 30.86 -14.08 -11.99
N LEU A 264 30.03 -13.09 -12.34
CA LEU A 264 28.72 -13.32 -12.94
C LEU A 264 28.84 -14.01 -14.32
N SER A 265 29.74 -13.55 -15.17
CA SER A 265 29.97 -14.16 -16.49
C SER A 265 30.43 -15.60 -16.38
N ALA A 266 31.27 -15.94 -15.43
CA ALA A 266 31.73 -17.32 -15.20
C ALA A 266 30.57 -18.24 -14.80
N VAL A 267 29.63 -17.77 -13.96
CA VAL A 267 28.43 -18.54 -13.59
C VAL A 267 27.49 -18.67 -14.79
N GLU A 268 27.25 -17.61 -15.53
CA GLU A 268 26.38 -17.63 -16.71
C GLU A 268 26.93 -18.58 -17.80
N GLN A 269 28.24 -18.61 -18.00
CA GLN A 269 28.87 -19.57 -18.93
C GLN A 269 28.72 -21.03 -18.48
N LYS A 270 28.74 -21.29 -17.18
CA LYS A 270 28.65 -22.63 -16.62
C LYS A 270 27.21 -23.15 -16.55
N GLU A 271 26.28 -22.34 -16.08
CA GLU A 271 24.91 -22.71 -15.79
C GLU A 271 23.91 -22.29 -16.88
N GLY A 272 24.33 -21.38 -17.81
CA GLY A 272 23.49 -20.85 -18.87
C GLY A 272 22.58 -19.69 -18.48
N HIS A 273 22.36 -19.47 -17.17
CA HIS A 273 21.54 -18.38 -16.63
C HIS A 273 21.85 -18.15 -15.13
N ILE A 274 21.35 -17.06 -14.60
CA ILE A 274 21.36 -16.74 -13.17
C ILE A 274 19.95 -16.32 -12.78
N ASP A 275 19.34 -17.01 -11.78
CA ASP A 275 18.02 -16.65 -11.25
C ASP A 275 18.12 -15.58 -10.16
N TYR A 276 19.14 -15.67 -9.29
CA TYR A 276 19.28 -14.80 -8.12
C TYR A 276 20.72 -14.32 -7.95
N VAL A 277 20.85 -13.02 -7.64
CA VAL A 277 22.11 -12.43 -7.17
C VAL A 277 21.89 -11.83 -5.81
N ILE A 278 22.65 -12.29 -4.81
CA ILE A 278 22.53 -11.90 -3.41
C ILE A 278 23.86 -11.29 -2.97
N ASN A 279 23.84 -10.08 -2.45
CA ASN A 279 25.00 -9.44 -1.87
C ASN A 279 24.89 -9.29 -0.35
N THR A 280 25.77 -9.96 0.37
CA THR A 280 25.90 -9.87 1.84
C THR A 280 27.30 -9.37 2.23
N ALA A 281 28.12 -9.04 1.23
CA ALA A 281 29.44 -8.48 1.51
C ALA A 281 29.31 -7.05 2.05
N GLY A 282 30.03 -6.76 3.10
CA GLY A 282 30.05 -5.43 3.69
C GLY A 282 31.38 -5.20 4.43
N VAL A 283 31.74 -3.95 4.61
CA VAL A 283 32.88 -3.52 5.45
C VAL A 283 32.32 -2.80 6.67
N LEU A 284 32.73 -3.22 7.86
CA LEU A 284 32.40 -2.52 9.08
C LEU A 284 33.63 -1.71 9.52
N ASN A 285 33.55 -0.40 9.41
CA ASN A 285 34.53 0.51 9.98
C ASN A 285 34.18 0.80 11.45
N ARG A 286 35.10 0.53 12.38
CA ARG A 286 34.89 0.74 13.81
C ARG A 286 35.72 1.93 14.29
N GLU A 287 35.34 3.11 13.83
CA GLU A 287 35.91 4.37 14.31
C GLU A 287 34.80 5.24 14.93
N PRO A 288 35.15 6.12 15.91
CA PRO A 288 34.17 7.07 16.41
C PRO A 288 33.66 7.96 15.27
N LEU A 289 32.36 8.16 15.19
CA LEU A 289 31.71 8.96 14.11
C LEU A 289 32.33 10.36 13.97
N ALA A 290 32.84 10.93 15.07
CA ALA A 290 33.48 12.24 15.08
C ALA A 290 34.89 12.27 14.39
N SER A 291 35.48 11.12 14.12
CA SER A 291 36.77 10.97 13.44
C SER A 291 36.66 10.39 12.02
N MET A 292 35.46 10.00 11.60
CA MET A 292 35.20 9.55 10.23
C MET A 292 35.12 10.73 9.28
N ASP A 293 35.78 10.63 8.14
CA ASP A 293 35.56 11.55 7.03
C ASP A 293 34.34 11.12 6.19
N TYR A 294 33.87 12.03 5.33
CA TYR A 294 32.68 11.79 4.52
C TYR A 294 32.85 10.65 3.50
N ASP A 295 34.08 10.34 3.09
CA ASP A 295 34.38 9.28 2.12
C ASP A 295 34.42 7.89 2.79
N THR A 296 34.34 7.83 4.13
CA THR A 296 34.40 6.60 4.93
C THR A 296 33.00 6.17 5.42
N ILE A 297 31.99 7.07 5.34
CA ILE A 297 30.61 6.82 5.70
C ILE A 297 29.82 6.31 4.50
#